data_1038d7004813ba4999dadc6ee00a2274
#
_entry.id   1038d7004813ba4999dadc6ee00a2274
#
_cell.length_a   1.000
_cell.length_b   1.000
_cell.length_c   1.000
_cell.angle_alpha   90.00
_cell.angle_beta   90.00
_cell.angle_gamma   90.00
#
_symmetry.space_group_name_H-M   'P 1'
#
loop_
_entity.id
_entity.type
_entity.pdbx_description
1 polymer ?
#
loop_
_entity_poly.entity_id
_entity_poly.type
_entity_poly.pdbx_seq_one_letter_code
_entity_poly.pdbx_strand_id
1 'polypeptide(L)'
;MTFEGKSFAGLKPFNITALGIARTFQNIRLFANMSAIENVLVGEHCRMHSTLIGQMLRTPATRKEEAEARARAMDMLEFVGLKRSDAEVTAKNLPYGLQRRLEIARALASQPKMLLLDEPTAGMNPNETIDLTNFIRRLREELGLTIFLIEHHMRVVMSISDRVSVLDYGEKIAEGTPAEVQKNPRVIEAYLGKGSASK
;
A
#
# COMPACT_ATOMS: atom_id res chain seq x y z
N MET A 1 18.37 -7.50 -7.78
CA MET A 1 17.28 -6.49 -7.78
C MET A 1 17.86 -5.15 -7.40
N THR A 2 17.48 -4.08 -8.13
CA THR A 2 17.96 -2.70 -7.89
C THR A 2 16.78 -1.74 -7.80
N PHE A 3 16.90 -0.71 -6.97
CA PHE A 3 15.95 0.39 -6.83
C PHE A 3 16.72 1.70 -6.86
N GLU A 4 16.39 2.61 -7.78
CA GLU A 4 17.15 3.85 -8.02
C GLU A 4 18.66 3.61 -8.16
N GLY A 5 19.06 2.55 -8.87
CA GLY A 5 20.46 2.20 -9.10
C GLY A 5 21.16 1.49 -7.91
N LYS A 6 20.51 1.37 -6.75
CA LYS A 6 21.06 0.71 -5.55
C LYS A 6 20.55 -0.73 -5.46
N SER A 7 21.46 -1.70 -5.23
CA SER A 7 21.05 -3.07 -4.94
C SER A 7 20.42 -3.17 -3.56
N PHE A 8 19.28 -3.83 -3.46
CA PHE A 8 18.65 -4.15 -2.18
C PHE A 8 18.62 -5.66 -1.87
N ALA A 9 19.33 -6.47 -2.67
CA ALA A 9 19.49 -7.90 -2.39
C ALA A 9 20.21 -8.13 -1.06
N GLY A 10 19.62 -8.95 -0.20
CA GLY A 10 20.18 -9.28 1.12
C GLY A 10 19.99 -8.19 2.19
N LEU A 11 19.35 -7.07 1.88
CA LEU A 11 19.03 -6.06 2.88
C LEU A 11 17.91 -6.53 3.81
N LYS A 12 18.00 -6.12 5.08
CA LYS A 12 16.90 -6.34 6.05
C LYS A 12 15.68 -5.47 5.68
N PRO A 13 14.45 -5.91 6.00
CA PRO A 13 13.22 -5.19 5.62
C PRO A 13 13.20 -3.71 6.00
N PHE A 14 13.69 -3.36 7.19
CA PHE A 14 13.71 -1.95 7.62
C PHE A 14 14.65 -1.07 6.75
N ASN A 15 15.75 -1.62 6.24
CA ASN A 15 16.62 -0.92 5.31
C ASN A 15 15.95 -0.71 3.94
N ILE A 16 15.15 -1.67 3.50
CA ILE A 16 14.34 -1.56 2.26
C ILE A 16 13.30 -0.45 2.43
N THR A 17 12.64 -0.38 3.58
CA THR A 17 11.71 0.72 3.89
C THR A 17 12.42 2.07 3.91
N ALA A 18 13.61 2.14 4.51
CA ALA A 18 14.42 3.37 4.53
C ALA A 18 14.86 3.83 3.13
N LEU A 19 15.02 2.91 2.17
CA LEU A 19 15.28 3.23 0.76
C LEU A 19 14.06 3.83 0.05
N GLY A 20 12.87 3.73 0.63
CA GLY A 20 11.62 4.26 0.06
C GLY A 20 10.74 3.21 -0.59
N ILE A 21 10.83 1.94 -0.21
CA ILE A 21 9.93 0.88 -0.67
C ILE A 21 9.07 0.43 0.51
N ALA A 22 7.75 0.59 0.40
CA ALA A 22 6.80 0.08 1.38
C ALA A 22 5.95 -1.04 0.76
N ARG A 23 5.45 -1.96 1.59
CA ARG A 23 4.60 -3.07 1.18
C ARG A 23 3.45 -3.25 2.15
N THR A 24 2.25 -3.47 1.61
CA THR A 24 1.13 -4.07 2.34
C THR A 24 1.12 -5.59 2.11
N PHE A 25 0.25 -6.30 2.80
CA PHE A 25 0.13 -7.74 2.68
C PHE A 25 -1.29 -8.12 2.30
N GLN A 26 -1.47 -9.29 1.67
CA GLN A 26 -2.79 -9.84 1.33
C GLN A 26 -3.69 -9.90 2.57
N ASN A 27 -3.22 -10.49 3.66
CA ASN A 27 -3.89 -10.43 4.95
C ASN A 27 -3.49 -9.15 5.69
N ILE A 28 -4.45 -8.37 6.12
CA ILE A 28 -4.23 -7.12 6.87
C ILE A 28 -3.35 -7.40 8.10
N ARG A 29 -2.23 -6.69 8.18
CA ARG A 29 -1.26 -6.81 9.30
C ARG A 29 -1.18 -5.52 10.09
N LEU A 30 -2.25 -5.16 10.78
CA LEU A 30 -2.26 -4.06 11.74
C LEU A 30 -1.81 -4.51 13.13
N PHE A 31 -1.34 -3.57 13.92
CA PHE A 31 -1.22 -3.75 15.36
C PHE A 31 -2.64 -3.67 15.95
N ALA A 32 -3.30 -4.82 16.02
CA ALA A 32 -4.74 -4.94 16.24
C ALA A 32 -5.24 -4.29 17.53
N ASN A 33 -4.41 -4.26 18.58
CA ASN A 33 -4.74 -3.70 19.89
C ASN A 33 -4.27 -2.24 20.08
N MET A 34 -3.59 -1.65 19.08
CA MET A 34 -3.23 -0.24 19.06
C MET A 34 -4.34 0.56 18.35
N SER A 35 -4.42 1.85 18.66
CA SER A 35 -5.35 2.76 17.98
C SER A 35 -4.95 2.99 16.50
N ALA A 36 -5.85 3.58 15.71
CA ALA A 36 -5.57 3.92 14.32
C ALA A 36 -4.36 4.86 14.21
N ILE A 37 -4.31 5.91 15.03
CA ILE A 37 -3.21 6.87 14.98
C ILE A 37 -1.88 6.24 15.42
N GLU A 38 -1.87 5.37 16.42
CA GLU A 38 -0.67 4.65 16.85
C GLU A 38 -0.13 3.75 15.73
N ASN A 39 -1.00 3.08 14.97
CA ASN A 39 -0.59 2.31 13.80
C ASN A 39 0.15 3.17 12.77
N VAL A 40 -0.33 4.38 12.48
CA VAL A 40 0.33 5.30 11.54
C VAL A 40 1.66 5.78 12.10
N LEU A 41 1.73 6.16 13.38
CA LEU A 41 2.96 6.59 14.05
C LEU A 41 4.05 5.51 14.03
N VAL A 42 3.70 4.23 14.17
CA VAL A 42 4.67 3.13 13.99
C VAL A 42 5.25 3.13 12.58
N GLY A 43 4.43 3.42 11.55
CA GLY A 43 4.90 3.54 10.17
C GLY A 43 5.88 4.69 9.97
N GLU A 44 5.73 5.78 10.71
CA GLU A 44 6.59 6.97 10.66
C GLU A 44 7.92 6.80 11.41
N HIS A 45 8.03 5.79 12.28
CA HIS A 45 9.20 5.60 13.15
C HIS A 45 10.55 5.62 12.40
N CYS A 46 10.62 5.10 11.18
CA CYS A 46 11.84 5.13 10.36
C CYS A 46 12.27 6.55 9.92
N ARG A 47 11.43 7.56 10.13
CA ARG A 47 11.68 8.99 9.81
C ARG A 47 11.93 9.86 11.04
N MET A 48 11.72 9.31 12.25
CA MET A 48 11.97 10.02 13.50
C MET A 48 13.46 10.02 13.83
N HIS A 49 13.93 11.14 14.35
CA HIS A 49 15.35 11.36 14.68
C HIS A 49 15.63 11.43 16.18
N SER A 50 14.58 11.42 17.02
CA SER A 50 14.76 11.50 18.47
C SER A 50 15.54 10.30 19.02
N THR A 51 16.56 10.61 19.83
CA THR A 51 17.38 9.59 20.48
C THR A 51 16.65 8.96 21.67
N LEU A 52 17.01 7.72 22.04
CA LEU A 52 16.46 7.05 23.23
C LEU A 52 16.60 7.92 24.49
N ILE A 53 17.73 8.61 24.66
CA ILE A 53 17.97 9.51 25.82
C ILE A 53 17.00 10.70 25.76
N GLY A 54 16.82 11.31 24.57
CA GLY A 54 15.87 12.40 24.38
C GLY A 54 14.43 12.01 24.69
N GLN A 55 14.02 10.79 24.31
CA GLN A 55 12.72 10.22 24.64
C GLN A 55 12.54 9.98 26.13
N MET A 56 13.54 9.40 26.81
CA MET A 56 13.50 9.18 28.27
C MET A 56 13.42 10.51 29.06
N LEU A 57 14.16 11.52 28.65
CA LEU A 57 14.18 12.83 29.31
C LEU A 57 13.05 13.76 28.86
N ARG A 58 12.23 13.35 27.87
CA ARG A 58 11.13 14.15 27.32
C ARG A 58 11.56 15.58 26.99
N THR A 59 12.69 15.73 26.30
CA THR A 59 13.22 17.05 25.96
C THR A 59 12.21 17.88 25.15
N PRO A 60 12.28 19.23 25.18
CA PRO A 60 11.39 20.06 24.37
C PRO A 60 11.46 19.73 22.89
N ALA A 61 12.62 19.37 22.36
CA ALA A 61 12.80 18.94 20.98
C ALA A 61 12.03 17.63 20.68
N THR A 62 12.14 16.63 21.56
CA THR A 62 11.41 15.37 21.41
C THR A 62 9.88 15.59 21.46
N ARG A 63 9.40 16.42 22.42
CA ARG A 63 7.96 16.73 22.49
C ARG A 63 7.45 17.44 21.23
N LYS A 64 8.25 18.32 20.64
CA LYS A 64 7.91 19.00 19.39
C LYS A 64 7.84 17.99 18.25
N GLU A 65 8.84 17.11 18.12
CA GLU A 65 8.86 16.05 17.10
C GLU A 65 7.65 15.11 17.22
N GLU A 66 7.32 14.68 18.46
CA GLU A 66 6.13 13.83 18.74
C GLU A 66 4.83 14.54 18.36
N ALA A 67 4.68 15.84 18.68
CA ALA A 67 3.50 16.61 18.32
C ALA A 67 3.35 16.77 16.80
N GLU A 68 4.45 17.04 16.10
CA GLU A 68 4.48 17.13 14.64
C GLU A 68 4.17 15.77 13.98
N ALA A 69 4.75 14.67 14.49
CA ALA A 69 4.47 13.32 14.02
C ALA A 69 2.98 12.98 14.20
N ARG A 70 2.40 13.32 15.36
CA ARG A 70 0.98 13.11 15.61
C ARG A 70 0.08 13.93 14.68
N ALA A 71 0.46 15.17 14.38
CA ALA A 71 -0.28 16.01 13.42
C ALA A 71 -0.23 15.38 12.01
N ARG A 72 0.96 14.99 11.53
CA ARG A 72 1.12 14.30 10.23
C ARG A 72 0.34 12.98 10.18
N ALA A 73 0.37 12.21 11.26
CA ALA A 73 -0.41 10.96 11.35
C ALA A 73 -1.91 11.22 11.27
N MET A 74 -2.41 12.30 11.88
CA MET A 74 -3.81 12.71 11.79
C MET A 74 -4.19 13.11 10.35
N ASP A 75 -3.36 13.92 9.69
CA ASP A 75 -3.57 14.32 8.30
C ASP A 75 -3.56 13.09 7.37
N MET A 76 -2.67 12.13 7.64
CA MET A 76 -2.63 10.87 6.89
C MET A 76 -3.90 10.03 7.08
N LEU A 77 -4.45 9.95 8.30
CA LEU A 77 -5.72 9.25 8.54
C LEU A 77 -6.86 9.90 7.76
N GLU A 78 -6.95 11.24 7.77
CA GLU A 78 -7.97 11.96 6.99
C GLU A 78 -7.77 11.74 5.48
N PHE A 79 -6.54 11.78 5.01
CA PHE A 79 -6.20 11.55 3.60
C PHE A 79 -6.66 10.17 3.12
N VAL A 80 -6.51 9.13 3.93
CA VAL A 80 -6.98 7.78 3.57
C VAL A 80 -8.47 7.57 3.82
N GLY A 81 -9.19 8.58 4.34
CA GLY A 81 -10.63 8.57 4.51
C GLY A 81 -11.13 8.07 5.87
N LEU A 82 -10.27 8.01 6.89
CA LEU A 82 -10.68 7.87 8.28
C LEU A 82 -11.05 9.24 8.84
N LYS A 83 -12.06 9.30 9.71
CA LYS A 83 -12.42 10.54 10.40
C LYS A 83 -11.48 10.79 11.58
N ARG A 84 -11.35 12.04 12.01
CA ARG A 84 -10.59 12.39 13.24
C ARG A 84 -11.10 11.65 14.47
N SER A 85 -12.41 11.40 14.54
CA SER A 85 -13.03 10.61 15.60
C SER A 85 -12.55 9.17 15.66
N ASP A 86 -12.07 8.63 14.53
CA ASP A 86 -11.62 7.24 14.43
C ASP A 86 -10.16 7.07 14.86
N ALA A 87 -9.42 8.18 15.06
CA ALA A 87 -8.00 8.17 15.36
C ALA A 87 -7.65 7.35 16.62
N GLU A 88 -8.47 7.45 17.66
CA GLU A 88 -8.28 6.72 18.93
C GLU A 88 -9.01 5.37 18.96
N VAL A 89 -9.74 5.01 17.90
CA VAL A 89 -10.40 3.71 17.81
C VAL A 89 -9.34 2.62 17.65
N THR A 90 -9.45 1.56 18.43
CA THR A 90 -8.59 0.38 18.32
C THR A 90 -8.74 -0.24 16.93
N ALA A 91 -7.63 -0.51 16.25
CA ALA A 91 -7.60 -0.92 14.86
C ALA A 91 -8.51 -2.11 14.52
N LYS A 92 -8.56 -3.13 15.39
CA LYS A 92 -9.45 -4.30 15.22
C LYS A 92 -10.95 -3.98 15.24
N ASN A 93 -11.35 -2.84 15.80
CA ASN A 93 -12.74 -2.41 15.89
C ASN A 93 -13.20 -1.57 14.68
N LEU A 94 -12.29 -1.23 13.78
CA LEU A 94 -12.63 -0.55 12.54
C LEU A 94 -13.30 -1.53 11.55
N PRO A 95 -14.23 -1.05 10.70
CA PRO A 95 -14.72 -1.82 9.55
C PRO A 95 -13.57 -2.30 8.65
N TYR A 96 -13.73 -3.45 8.01
CA TYR A 96 -12.67 -4.09 7.19
C TYR A 96 -12.05 -3.13 6.14
N GLY A 97 -12.88 -2.41 5.40
CA GLY A 97 -12.41 -1.43 4.41
C GLY A 97 -11.56 -0.30 5.03
N LEU A 98 -11.90 0.16 6.25
CA LEU A 98 -11.10 1.15 6.97
C LEU A 98 -9.82 0.55 7.55
N GLN A 99 -9.82 -0.73 7.95
CA GLN A 99 -8.59 -1.42 8.35
C GLN A 99 -7.61 -1.50 7.17
N ARG A 100 -8.08 -1.81 5.96
CA ARG A 100 -7.24 -1.81 4.75
C ARG A 100 -6.66 -0.43 4.45
N ARG A 101 -7.48 0.62 4.55
CA ARG A 101 -7.01 2.01 4.39
C ARG A 101 -6.00 2.41 5.45
N LEU A 102 -6.20 1.99 6.70
CA LEU A 102 -5.25 2.20 7.79
C LEU A 102 -3.91 1.48 7.54
N GLU A 103 -3.92 0.26 7.01
CA GLU A 103 -2.70 -0.45 6.62
C GLU A 103 -1.91 0.32 5.56
N ILE A 104 -2.61 0.86 4.56
CA ILE A 104 -2.00 1.72 3.53
C ILE A 104 -1.47 3.02 4.17
N ALA A 105 -2.23 3.66 5.07
CA ALA A 105 -1.78 4.86 5.80
C ALA A 105 -0.48 4.61 6.56
N ARG A 106 -0.38 3.49 7.26
CA ARG A 106 0.86 3.10 7.95
C ARG A 106 2.03 2.91 6.99
N ALA A 107 1.80 2.32 5.81
CA ALA A 107 2.83 2.19 4.80
C ALA A 107 3.25 3.55 4.23
N LEU A 108 2.29 4.46 3.97
CA LEU A 108 2.54 5.82 3.48
C LEU A 108 3.27 6.70 4.50
N ALA A 109 3.07 6.49 5.80
CA ALA A 109 3.76 7.22 6.86
C ALA A 109 5.30 7.06 6.79
N SER A 110 5.80 5.98 6.20
CA SER A 110 7.23 5.83 5.90
C SER A 110 7.72 6.70 4.73
N GLN A 111 6.85 7.51 4.11
CA GLN A 111 7.13 8.35 2.94
C GLN A 111 7.81 7.57 1.81
N PRO A 112 7.18 6.51 1.30
CA PRO A 112 7.77 5.67 0.27
C PRO A 112 7.77 6.38 -1.09
N LYS A 113 8.69 5.98 -1.97
CA LYS A 113 8.67 6.31 -3.41
C LYS A 113 7.95 5.23 -4.21
N MET A 114 7.95 4.01 -3.69
CA MET A 114 7.26 2.86 -4.27
C MET A 114 6.41 2.16 -3.21
N LEU A 115 5.15 1.90 -3.54
CA LEU A 115 4.21 1.15 -2.71
C LEU A 115 3.83 -0.15 -3.41
N LEU A 116 4.10 -1.28 -2.75
CA LEU A 116 3.68 -2.61 -3.20
C LEU A 116 2.36 -2.96 -2.52
N LEU A 117 1.34 -3.22 -3.30
CA LEU A 117 0.01 -3.63 -2.86
C LEU A 117 -0.24 -5.08 -3.30
N ASP A 118 -0.46 -5.95 -2.32
CA ASP A 118 -0.65 -7.38 -2.53
C ASP A 118 -2.13 -7.72 -2.31
N GLU A 119 -2.85 -7.98 -3.40
CA GLU A 119 -4.30 -8.25 -3.46
C GLU A 119 -5.13 -7.30 -2.55
N PRO A 120 -5.01 -5.97 -2.72
CA PRO A 120 -5.63 -5.02 -1.80
C PRO A 120 -7.16 -5.10 -1.78
N THR A 121 -7.80 -5.61 -2.85
CA THR A 121 -9.26 -5.73 -2.96
C THR A 121 -9.80 -7.07 -2.48
N ALA A 122 -8.96 -7.99 -2.00
CA ALA A 122 -9.39 -9.30 -1.55
C ALA A 122 -10.42 -9.20 -0.41
N GLY A 123 -11.52 -9.95 -0.55
CA GLY A 123 -12.60 -9.99 0.44
C GLY A 123 -13.54 -8.78 0.46
N MET A 124 -13.39 -7.84 -0.47
CA MET A 124 -14.24 -6.67 -0.60
C MET A 124 -15.45 -6.91 -1.49
N ASN A 125 -16.56 -6.25 -1.17
CA ASN A 125 -17.71 -6.20 -2.06
C ASN A 125 -17.43 -5.29 -3.28
N PRO A 126 -18.27 -5.32 -4.37
CA PRO A 126 -18.01 -4.54 -5.58
C PRO A 126 -17.87 -3.03 -5.35
N ASN A 127 -18.66 -2.44 -4.44
CA ASN A 127 -18.59 -1.01 -4.15
C ASN A 127 -17.29 -0.65 -3.42
N GLU A 128 -16.92 -1.43 -2.40
CA GLU A 128 -15.65 -1.26 -1.68
C GLU A 128 -14.45 -1.41 -2.62
N THR A 129 -14.53 -2.35 -3.57
CA THR A 129 -13.49 -2.54 -4.60
C THR A 129 -13.33 -1.30 -5.47
N ILE A 130 -14.44 -0.70 -5.93
CA ILE A 130 -14.44 0.55 -6.72
C ILE A 130 -13.84 1.69 -5.89
N ASP A 131 -14.28 1.85 -4.65
CA ASP A 131 -13.81 2.91 -3.76
C ASP A 131 -12.31 2.79 -3.47
N LEU A 132 -11.82 1.57 -3.21
CA LEU A 132 -10.40 1.34 -3.01
C LEU A 132 -9.60 1.54 -4.31
N THR A 133 -10.12 1.12 -5.46
CA THR A 133 -9.49 1.33 -6.76
C THR A 133 -9.31 2.83 -7.06
N ASN A 134 -10.35 3.63 -6.83
CA ASN A 134 -10.28 5.08 -6.98
C ASN A 134 -9.29 5.71 -5.98
N PHE A 135 -9.27 5.21 -4.75
CA PHE A 135 -8.30 5.65 -3.77
C PHE A 135 -6.86 5.34 -4.19
N ILE A 136 -6.56 4.14 -4.71
CA ILE A 136 -5.23 3.77 -5.22
C ILE A 136 -4.80 4.70 -6.37
N ARG A 137 -5.74 5.06 -7.26
CA ARG A 137 -5.47 6.04 -8.32
C ARG A 137 -5.09 7.40 -7.74
N ARG A 138 -5.82 7.89 -6.75
CA ARG A 138 -5.50 9.14 -6.03
C ARG A 138 -4.12 9.11 -5.39
N LEU A 139 -3.70 8.01 -4.76
CA LEU A 139 -2.35 7.86 -4.20
C LEU A 139 -1.26 8.11 -5.26
N ARG A 140 -1.46 7.58 -6.46
CA ARG A 140 -0.53 7.79 -7.57
C ARG A 140 -0.51 9.24 -8.03
N GLU A 141 -1.69 9.83 -8.24
CA GLU A 141 -1.84 11.17 -8.83
C GLU A 141 -1.45 12.28 -7.85
N GLU A 142 -1.89 12.19 -6.58
CA GLU A 142 -1.69 13.25 -5.58
C GLU A 142 -0.33 13.15 -4.88
N LEU A 143 0.20 11.93 -4.68
CA LEU A 143 1.48 11.72 -3.99
C LEU A 143 2.65 11.40 -4.93
N GLY A 144 2.42 11.25 -6.23
CA GLY A 144 3.45 10.91 -7.21
C GLY A 144 4.10 9.55 -6.98
N LEU A 145 3.38 8.61 -6.37
CA LEU A 145 3.90 7.29 -6.00
C LEU A 145 3.99 6.36 -7.21
N THR A 146 5.07 5.59 -7.28
CA THR A 146 5.08 4.37 -8.09
C THR A 146 4.35 3.27 -7.34
N ILE A 147 3.32 2.69 -7.94
CA ILE A 147 2.55 1.60 -7.34
C ILE A 147 2.82 0.31 -8.10
N PHE A 148 3.23 -0.73 -7.38
CA PHE A 148 3.32 -2.08 -7.89
C PHE A 148 2.17 -2.90 -7.29
N LEU A 149 1.21 -3.27 -8.14
CA LEU A 149 -0.02 -3.92 -7.75
C LEU A 149 0.02 -5.41 -8.16
N ILE A 150 -0.25 -6.31 -7.22
CA ILE A 150 -0.55 -7.71 -7.49
C ILE A 150 -2.04 -7.88 -7.32
N GLU A 151 -2.74 -8.30 -8.36
CA GLU A 151 -4.18 -8.49 -8.36
C GLU A 151 -4.60 -9.56 -9.38
N HIS A 152 -5.70 -10.23 -9.08
CA HIS A 152 -6.35 -11.18 -9.99
C HIS A 152 -7.69 -10.66 -10.52
N HIS A 153 -8.20 -9.56 -10.01
CA HIS A 153 -9.40 -8.88 -10.51
C HIS A 153 -9.07 -8.04 -11.75
N MET A 154 -9.28 -8.60 -12.95
CA MET A 154 -8.92 -7.96 -14.22
C MET A 154 -9.50 -6.55 -14.36
N ARG A 155 -10.74 -6.31 -13.89
CA ARG A 155 -11.35 -4.95 -13.96
C ARG A 155 -10.54 -3.92 -13.19
N VAL A 156 -10.03 -4.28 -12.02
CA VAL A 156 -9.17 -3.40 -11.19
C VAL A 156 -7.88 -3.12 -11.95
N VAL A 157 -7.15 -4.19 -12.33
CA VAL A 157 -5.86 -4.07 -13.04
C VAL A 157 -5.99 -3.19 -14.27
N MET A 158 -6.96 -3.48 -15.15
CA MET A 158 -7.13 -2.76 -16.42
C MET A 158 -7.54 -1.29 -16.23
N SER A 159 -8.14 -0.93 -15.07
CA SER A 159 -8.63 0.43 -14.83
C SER A 159 -7.59 1.40 -14.28
N ILE A 160 -6.52 0.90 -13.64
CA ILE A 160 -5.55 1.75 -12.91
C ILE A 160 -4.09 1.54 -13.30
N SER A 161 -3.78 0.48 -14.06
CA SER A 161 -2.39 0.16 -14.42
C SER A 161 -1.98 0.84 -15.73
N ASP A 162 -0.75 1.34 -15.80
CA ASP A 162 -0.13 1.81 -17.06
C ASP A 162 0.49 0.64 -17.81
N ARG A 163 1.03 -0.33 -17.08
CA ARG A 163 1.70 -1.52 -17.60
C ARG A 163 1.29 -2.75 -16.79
N VAL A 164 1.03 -3.83 -17.49
CA VAL A 164 0.59 -5.10 -16.90
C VAL A 164 1.56 -6.20 -17.32
N SER A 165 2.02 -6.99 -16.35
CA SER A 165 2.71 -8.26 -16.58
C SER A 165 1.82 -9.39 -16.11
N VAL A 166 1.54 -10.36 -16.99
CA VAL A 166 0.70 -11.51 -16.67
C VAL A 166 1.58 -12.73 -16.41
N LEU A 167 1.32 -13.36 -15.28
CA LEU A 167 1.98 -14.61 -14.89
C LEU A 167 0.96 -15.75 -14.93
N ASP A 168 1.39 -16.88 -15.47
CA ASP A 168 0.66 -18.14 -15.45
C ASP A 168 1.61 -19.25 -14.99
N TYR A 169 1.26 -19.98 -13.94
CA TYR A 169 2.13 -20.99 -13.30
C TYR A 169 3.56 -20.53 -13.02
N GLY A 170 3.78 -19.24 -12.71
CA GLY A 170 5.09 -18.66 -12.42
C GLY A 170 5.88 -18.20 -13.65
N GLU A 171 5.36 -18.41 -14.86
CA GLU A 171 5.96 -17.94 -16.12
C GLU A 171 5.28 -16.64 -16.59
N LYS A 172 6.07 -15.68 -17.06
CA LYS A 172 5.54 -14.47 -17.66
C LYS A 172 5.04 -14.77 -19.08
N ILE A 173 3.71 -14.75 -19.25
CA ILE A 173 3.06 -15.07 -20.54
C ILE A 173 2.76 -13.83 -21.41
N ALA A 174 2.64 -12.65 -20.78
CA ALA A 174 2.43 -11.39 -21.50
C ALA A 174 2.95 -10.20 -20.69
N GLU A 175 3.27 -9.12 -21.39
CA GLU A 175 3.60 -7.82 -20.82
C GLU A 175 3.25 -6.72 -21.82
N GLY A 176 2.62 -5.62 -21.34
CA GLY A 176 2.23 -4.51 -22.19
C GLY A 176 1.27 -3.56 -21.48
N THR A 177 0.66 -2.67 -22.26
CA THR A 177 -0.46 -1.85 -21.81
C THR A 177 -1.68 -2.72 -21.50
N PRO A 178 -2.65 -2.26 -20.67
CA PRO A 178 -3.88 -2.98 -20.43
C PRO A 178 -4.60 -3.41 -21.71
N ALA A 179 -4.66 -2.53 -22.72
CA ALA A 179 -5.31 -2.81 -24.00
C ALA A 179 -4.62 -3.90 -24.83
N GLU A 180 -3.28 -3.97 -24.79
CA GLU A 180 -2.50 -5.01 -25.47
C GLU A 180 -2.67 -6.36 -24.76
N VAL A 181 -2.57 -6.36 -23.43
CA VAL A 181 -2.69 -7.58 -22.61
C VAL A 181 -4.08 -8.18 -22.73
N GLN A 182 -5.13 -7.36 -22.73
CA GLN A 182 -6.52 -7.82 -22.86
C GLN A 182 -6.79 -8.55 -24.19
N LYS A 183 -6.05 -8.22 -25.26
CA LYS A 183 -6.19 -8.83 -26.58
C LYS A 183 -5.24 -10.00 -26.84
N ASN A 184 -4.36 -10.29 -25.88
CA ASN A 184 -3.35 -11.33 -26.05
C ASN A 184 -4.00 -12.72 -25.96
N PRO A 185 -3.88 -13.57 -27.01
CA PRO A 185 -4.53 -14.89 -27.05
C PRO A 185 -4.11 -15.81 -25.88
N ARG A 186 -2.84 -15.76 -25.46
CA ARG A 186 -2.32 -16.56 -24.33
C ARG A 186 -2.96 -16.13 -23.01
N VAL A 187 -3.22 -14.83 -22.81
CA VAL A 187 -3.91 -14.30 -21.64
C VAL A 187 -5.38 -14.72 -21.64
N ILE A 188 -6.04 -14.62 -22.79
CA ILE A 188 -7.43 -15.04 -22.97
C ILE A 188 -7.55 -16.54 -22.65
N GLU A 189 -6.67 -17.38 -23.17
CA GLU A 189 -6.67 -18.82 -22.93
C GLU A 189 -6.43 -19.15 -21.44
N ALA A 190 -5.49 -18.47 -20.78
CA ALA A 190 -5.19 -18.70 -19.37
C ALA A 190 -6.34 -18.33 -18.44
N TYR A 191 -7.12 -17.29 -18.77
CA TYR A 191 -8.22 -16.81 -17.93
C TYR A 191 -9.58 -17.41 -18.28
N LEU A 192 -9.85 -17.70 -19.55
CA LEU A 192 -11.16 -18.20 -20.02
C LEU A 192 -11.17 -19.69 -20.36
N GLY A 193 -10.00 -20.33 -20.29
CA GLY A 193 -9.80 -21.74 -20.64
C GLY A 193 -9.58 -21.99 -22.13
N LYS A 194 -8.99 -23.15 -22.44
CA LYS A 194 -8.71 -23.59 -23.81
C LYS A 194 -9.98 -23.65 -24.63
N GLY A 195 -10.05 -22.86 -25.71
CA GLY A 195 -11.19 -22.84 -26.65
C GLY A 195 -11.94 -21.52 -26.74
N SER A 196 -11.65 -20.51 -25.89
CA SER A 196 -12.32 -19.20 -25.92
C SER A 196 -11.69 -18.21 -26.90
N ALA A 197 -10.47 -18.48 -27.39
CA ALA A 197 -9.76 -17.62 -28.32
C ALA A 197 -10.18 -17.79 -29.80
N SER A 198 -11.16 -18.69 -30.09
CA SER A 198 -11.56 -19.07 -31.46
C SER A 198 -12.99 -18.64 -31.84
N LYS A 199 -13.54 -17.62 -31.20
CA LYS A 199 -14.83 -17.03 -31.59
C LYS A 199 -14.72 -15.55 -31.88
#